data_8dff17ab6e2d4ed4f38e4579218b3129
#
_entry.id   8dff17ab6e2d4ed4f38e4579218b3129
#
_cell.length_a   1.000
_cell.length_b   1.000
_cell.length_c   1.000
_cell.angle_alpha   90.00
_cell.angle_beta   90.00
_cell.angle_gamma   90.00
#
_symmetry.space_group_name_H-M   'P 1'
#
loop_
_entity.id
_entity.type
_entity.pdbx_description
1 polymer ?
#
loop_
_entity_poly.entity_id
_entity_poly.type
_entity_poly.pdbx_seq_one_letter_code
_entity_poly.pdbx_strand_id
1 'polypeptide(L)'
;MNFLFPRSAGLAAAVLALGVWGARAEETLQELVHRGPELAGLEAAGLVVEQMELTLGAQNSSLKYRIVNPTAAPARTTVTFPLPEIDFSDPDAAWSIPGADPVNYIGLAATIDQKPAPLAVTQSAFVDGKDVTAALRRSGLPLVPIGFFHDKLAALTPDARARLVKDGLIAENGVDQAGHPIYAPRWSVLGAATRMLDLAPGQSALLDFRFRSSVGVARDSVLREPLRSSKELAAEVERRRADYCLDRAFLAGVDKMVSAAAARRSAAQEAAALPPDEAIAADAPKKPQPVARIFPEANVAELQERRISFDLGAGAPAAPVRQFRLVVDKGKPTRLVSFCLADLKKISPTAFEMRAADFRPTGLLRVLLLGPKD
;
A
#
# COMPACT_ATOMS: atom_id res chain seq x y z
N MET A 1 -56.30 -58.89 14.20
CA MET A 1 -55.94 -58.52 12.82
C MET A 1 -54.62 -57.79 12.86
N ASN A 2 -53.58 -58.52 12.56
CA ASN A 2 -52.16 -58.03 12.61
C ASN A 2 -51.85 -57.38 11.29
N PHE A 3 -51.32 -56.16 11.34
CA PHE A 3 -50.61 -55.54 10.23
C PHE A 3 -49.16 -55.21 10.61
N LEU A 4 -48.27 -56.00 10.02
CA LEU A 4 -46.81 -55.75 10.02
C LEU A 4 -46.47 -54.57 9.11
N PHE A 5 -45.63 -53.64 9.59
CA PHE A 5 -44.96 -52.63 8.76
C PHE A 5 -43.46 -53.00 8.63
N PRO A 6 -42.89 -52.94 7.43
CA PRO A 6 -41.46 -53.22 7.25
C PRO A 6 -40.61 -52.01 7.63
N ARG A 7 -39.48 -52.28 8.30
CA ARG A 7 -38.42 -51.35 8.58
C ARG A 7 -37.64 -51.06 7.30
N SER A 8 -37.75 -49.82 6.80
CA SER A 8 -36.85 -49.28 5.78
C SER A 8 -35.59 -48.75 6.43
N ALA A 9 -34.45 -49.37 6.14
CA ALA A 9 -33.11 -48.91 6.49
C ALA A 9 -32.78 -47.69 5.61
N GLY A 10 -32.72 -46.49 6.20
CA GLY A 10 -32.20 -45.31 5.53
C GLY A 10 -30.69 -45.29 5.56
N LEU A 11 -30.06 -45.41 4.39
CA LEU A 11 -28.66 -45.10 4.20
C LEU A 11 -28.49 -43.60 4.42
N ALA A 12 -27.80 -43.21 5.49
CA ALA A 12 -27.30 -41.86 5.67
C ALA A 12 -26.07 -41.69 4.78
N ALA A 13 -26.24 -41.04 3.65
CA ALA A 13 -25.10 -40.54 2.84
C ALA A 13 -24.47 -39.37 3.58
N ALA A 14 -23.31 -39.62 4.20
CA ALA A 14 -22.44 -38.57 4.71
C ALA A 14 -21.85 -37.80 3.52
N VAL A 15 -22.41 -36.64 3.21
CA VAL A 15 -21.83 -35.67 2.30
C VAL A 15 -20.63 -35.06 3.04
N LEU A 16 -19.44 -35.58 2.73
CA LEU A 16 -18.17 -34.92 3.05
C LEU A 16 -18.12 -33.61 2.25
N ALA A 17 -18.54 -32.52 2.86
CA ALA A 17 -18.24 -31.19 2.40
C ALA A 17 -16.72 -31.02 2.51
N LEU A 18 -16.01 -31.31 1.44
CA LEU A 18 -14.64 -30.85 1.23
C LEU A 18 -14.72 -29.33 1.15
N GLY A 19 -14.59 -28.68 2.32
CA GLY A 19 -14.34 -27.27 2.39
C GLY A 19 -13.09 -26.97 1.56
N VAL A 20 -13.31 -26.32 0.42
CA VAL A 20 -12.24 -25.68 -0.33
C VAL A 20 -11.69 -24.61 0.63
N TRP A 21 -10.66 -24.95 1.35
CA TRP A 21 -9.80 -23.98 1.99
C TRP A 21 -9.11 -23.24 0.85
N GLY A 22 -9.80 -22.17 0.38
CA GLY A 22 -9.14 -21.20 -0.47
C GLY A 22 -7.84 -20.82 0.23
N ALA A 23 -6.72 -21.02 -0.46
CA ALA A 23 -5.45 -20.48 -0.02
C ALA A 23 -5.69 -19.04 0.33
N ARG A 24 -5.76 -18.69 1.63
CA ARG A 24 -5.76 -17.31 2.08
C ARG A 24 -4.54 -16.70 1.46
N ALA A 25 -4.75 -15.81 0.50
CA ALA A 25 -3.69 -14.98 -0.02
C ALA A 25 -2.99 -14.39 1.20
N GLU A 26 -1.71 -14.72 1.38
CA GLU A 26 -0.91 -14.20 2.48
C GLU A 26 -1.10 -12.69 2.52
N GLU A 27 -1.36 -12.19 3.70
CA GLU A 27 -1.71 -10.82 4.09
C GLU A 27 -1.13 -9.77 3.12
N THR A 28 -1.98 -9.26 2.25
CA THR A 28 -1.60 -8.26 1.26
C THR A 28 -1.80 -6.90 1.90
N LEU A 29 -0.72 -6.19 2.18
CA LEU A 29 -0.82 -4.78 2.56
C LEU A 29 -1.27 -3.96 1.35
N GLN A 30 -2.28 -3.12 1.55
CA GLN A 30 -2.76 -2.18 0.55
C GLN A 30 -2.01 -0.86 0.66
N GLU A 31 -1.63 -0.29 -0.48
CA GLU A 31 -1.06 1.05 -0.52
C GLU A 31 -2.13 2.12 -0.36
N LEU A 32 -1.77 3.22 0.31
CA LEU A 32 -2.54 4.45 0.29
C LEU A 32 -2.25 5.21 -1.00
N VAL A 33 -3.26 5.85 -1.57
CA VAL A 33 -3.10 6.70 -2.75
C VAL A 33 -2.59 8.08 -2.33
N HIS A 34 -1.35 8.39 -2.68
CA HIS A 34 -0.80 9.73 -2.51
C HIS A 34 -1.29 10.68 -3.60
N ARG A 35 -1.33 11.96 -3.31
CA ARG A 35 -1.63 13.04 -4.27
C ARG A 35 -0.84 14.29 -3.95
N GLY A 36 -0.80 15.23 -4.90
CA GLY A 36 -0.15 16.53 -4.71
C GLY A 36 -0.99 17.51 -3.89
N PRO A 37 -0.42 18.70 -3.60
CA PRO A 37 -1.17 19.78 -2.96
C PRO A 37 -2.30 20.29 -3.86
N GLU A 38 -3.32 20.86 -3.22
CA GLU A 38 -4.42 21.55 -3.90
C GLU A 38 -3.90 22.86 -4.52
N LEU A 39 -3.81 22.91 -5.86
CA LEU A 39 -3.22 24.05 -6.58
C LEU A 39 -4.24 25.12 -7.00
N ALA A 40 -5.53 24.83 -6.96
CA ALA A 40 -6.58 25.79 -7.31
C ALA A 40 -6.51 27.11 -6.50
N GLY A 41 -6.13 27.03 -5.22
CA GLY A 41 -5.92 28.22 -4.39
C GLY A 41 -4.75 29.09 -4.83
N LEU A 42 -3.71 28.50 -5.42
CA LEU A 42 -2.57 29.20 -6.00
C LEU A 42 -3.00 29.96 -7.27
N GLU A 43 -3.74 29.31 -8.15
CA GLU A 43 -4.25 29.91 -9.39
C GLU A 43 -5.25 31.04 -9.10
N ALA A 44 -6.13 30.86 -8.12
CA ALA A 44 -7.05 31.91 -7.67
C ALA A 44 -6.33 33.15 -7.13
N ALA A 45 -5.13 32.97 -6.57
CA ALA A 45 -4.24 34.05 -6.15
C ALA A 45 -3.38 34.63 -7.29
N GLY A 46 -3.59 34.20 -8.52
CA GLY A 46 -2.83 34.65 -9.70
C GLY A 46 -1.43 34.04 -9.82
N LEU A 47 -1.12 33.00 -9.04
CA LEU A 47 0.16 32.30 -9.08
C LEU A 47 0.17 31.24 -10.18
N VAL A 48 1.35 31.00 -10.77
CA VAL A 48 1.54 30.05 -11.85
C VAL A 48 2.52 28.95 -11.42
N VAL A 49 2.16 27.70 -11.71
CA VAL A 49 3.06 26.54 -11.56
C VAL A 49 3.89 26.39 -12.84
N GLU A 50 5.16 26.76 -12.78
CA GLU A 50 6.06 26.63 -13.95
C GLU A 50 6.66 25.23 -14.06
N GLN A 51 7.03 24.64 -12.93
CA GLN A 51 7.70 23.34 -12.91
C GLN A 51 7.05 22.43 -11.87
N MET A 52 6.94 21.16 -12.22
CA MET A 52 6.55 20.08 -11.31
C MET A 52 7.54 18.92 -11.47
N GLU A 53 8.15 18.50 -10.38
CA GLU A 53 8.99 17.32 -10.33
C GLU A 53 8.43 16.33 -9.29
N LEU A 54 8.06 15.13 -9.73
CA LEU A 54 7.61 14.04 -8.89
C LEU A 54 8.66 12.93 -8.89
N THR A 55 9.13 12.53 -7.72
CA THR A 55 9.96 11.34 -7.54
C THR A 55 9.19 10.32 -6.70
N LEU A 56 9.01 9.12 -7.24
CA LEU A 56 8.38 7.99 -6.56
C LEU A 56 9.42 6.90 -6.30
N GLY A 57 9.54 6.47 -5.06
CA GLY A 57 10.40 5.37 -4.64
C GLY A 57 9.75 4.51 -3.57
N ALA A 58 10.28 3.31 -3.36
CA ALA A 58 9.70 2.34 -2.42
C ALA A 58 9.81 2.74 -0.94
N GLN A 59 10.63 3.71 -0.60
CA GLN A 59 10.80 4.18 0.79
C GLN A 59 10.31 5.61 0.94
N ASN A 60 10.77 6.49 0.06
CA ASN A 60 10.50 7.91 0.11
C ASN A 60 10.09 8.41 -1.27
N SER A 61 9.19 9.38 -1.26
CA SER A 61 8.76 10.13 -2.42
C SER A 61 8.93 11.63 -2.18
N SER A 62 9.03 12.39 -3.25
CA SER A 62 9.10 13.85 -3.17
C SER A 62 8.35 14.50 -4.31
N LEU A 63 7.86 15.68 -4.05
CA LEU A 63 7.11 16.49 -5.01
C LEU A 63 7.57 17.94 -4.91
N LYS A 64 8.09 18.49 -6.00
CA LYS A 64 8.62 19.84 -6.06
C LYS A 64 7.84 20.68 -7.06
N TYR A 65 7.57 21.91 -6.67
CA TYR A 65 6.94 22.91 -7.52
C TYR A 65 7.76 24.19 -7.55
N ARG A 66 7.99 24.72 -8.75
CA ARG A 66 8.37 26.12 -8.91
C ARG A 66 7.09 26.93 -9.15
N ILE A 67 6.79 27.79 -8.23
CA ILE A 67 5.62 28.68 -8.27
C ILE A 67 6.10 30.10 -8.48
N VAL A 68 5.44 30.84 -9.36
CA VAL A 68 5.79 32.23 -9.72
C VAL A 68 4.59 33.12 -9.52
N ASN A 69 4.82 34.32 -8.98
CA ASN A 69 3.86 35.41 -9.01
C ASN A 69 4.15 36.35 -10.21
N PRO A 70 3.46 36.15 -11.35
CA PRO A 70 3.66 37.00 -12.52
C PRO A 70 2.93 38.35 -12.42
N THR A 71 2.16 38.56 -11.35
CA THR A 71 1.33 39.77 -11.20
C THR A 71 2.14 40.94 -10.65
N ALA A 72 1.59 42.16 -10.77
CA ALA A 72 2.16 43.37 -10.18
C ALA A 72 1.82 43.57 -8.69
N ALA A 73 1.01 42.67 -8.10
CA ALA A 73 0.59 42.74 -6.69
C ALA A 73 1.17 41.55 -5.88
N PRO A 74 1.41 41.73 -4.59
CA PRO A 74 1.74 40.62 -3.70
C PRO A 74 0.61 39.59 -3.69
N ALA A 75 0.96 38.31 -3.73
CA ALA A 75 0.01 37.21 -3.65
C ALA A 75 0.20 36.45 -2.33
N ARG A 76 -0.91 36.21 -1.62
CA ARG A 76 -0.94 35.45 -0.39
C ARG A 76 -2.00 34.35 -0.48
N THR A 77 -1.61 33.12 -0.22
CA THR A 77 -2.51 31.98 -0.29
C THR A 77 -2.11 30.87 0.68
N THR A 78 -3.00 29.91 0.88
CA THR A 78 -2.70 28.70 1.66
C THR A 78 -2.42 27.55 0.71
N VAL A 79 -1.26 26.93 0.84
CA VAL A 79 -0.96 25.65 0.21
C VAL A 79 -1.49 24.56 1.11
N THR A 80 -2.37 23.70 0.58
CA THR A 80 -2.97 22.56 1.27
C THR A 80 -2.46 21.28 0.64
N PHE A 81 -1.76 20.45 1.42
CA PHE A 81 -1.33 19.12 1.01
C PHE A 81 -2.24 18.09 1.66
N PRO A 82 -3.13 17.42 0.90
CA PRO A 82 -3.99 16.39 1.44
C PRO A 82 -3.16 15.17 1.85
N LEU A 83 -3.38 14.66 3.04
CA LEU A 83 -2.86 13.36 3.43
C LEU A 83 -3.69 12.25 2.78
N PRO A 84 -3.11 11.09 2.44
CA PRO A 84 -3.87 9.97 1.92
C PRO A 84 -5.05 9.60 2.82
N GLU A 85 -6.21 9.42 2.23
CA GLU A 85 -7.37 8.89 2.97
C GLU A 85 -7.10 7.47 3.42
N ILE A 86 -7.56 7.13 4.64
CA ILE A 86 -7.49 5.77 5.17
C ILE A 86 -8.89 5.37 5.60
N ASP A 87 -9.43 4.32 4.99
CA ASP A 87 -10.71 3.73 5.38
C ASP A 87 -10.46 2.50 6.26
N PHE A 88 -10.84 2.60 7.54
CA PHE A 88 -10.79 1.51 8.50
C PHE A 88 -12.14 0.81 8.69
N SER A 89 -13.13 1.10 7.86
CA SER A 89 -14.46 0.48 7.96
C SER A 89 -14.47 -0.99 7.56
N ASP A 90 -13.54 -1.39 6.68
CA ASP A 90 -13.28 -2.79 6.32
C ASP A 90 -12.23 -3.38 7.28
N PRO A 91 -12.63 -4.27 8.19
CA PRO A 91 -11.71 -4.88 9.17
C PRO A 91 -10.70 -5.84 8.54
N ASP A 92 -10.94 -6.30 7.32
CA ASP A 92 -10.03 -7.18 6.58
C ASP A 92 -9.01 -6.40 5.74
N ALA A 93 -9.16 -5.08 5.63
CA ALA A 93 -8.22 -4.22 4.93
C ALA A 93 -6.98 -3.94 5.79
N ALA A 94 -5.82 -4.39 5.33
CA ALA A 94 -4.53 -4.11 5.95
C ALA A 94 -3.82 -2.99 5.18
N TRP A 95 -3.76 -1.79 5.76
CA TRP A 95 -3.16 -0.61 5.13
C TRP A 95 -1.66 -0.50 5.43
N SER A 96 -0.89 -0.17 4.41
CA SER A 96 0.54 0.15 4.53
C SER A 96 0.71 1.59 4.98
N ILE A 97 0.65 1.84 6.28
CA ILE A 97 0.83 3.16 6.88
C ILE A 97 2.32 3.34 7.20
N PRO A 98 3.04 4.26 6.51
CA PRO A 98 4.50 4.28 6.58
C PRO A 98 5.09 4.94 7.82
N GLY A 99 4.31 5.72 8.57
CA GLY A 99 4.75 6.45 9.77
C GLY A 99 4.10 5.94 11.04
N ALA A 100 4.78 6.13 12.18
CA ALA A 100 4.25 5.80 13.50
C ALA A 100 3.50 6.97 14.17
N ASP A 101 3.60 8.17 13.64
CA ASP A 101 2.88 9.34 14.13
C ASP A 101 1.44 9.33 13.61
N PRO A 102 0.41 9.20 14.46
CA PRO A 102 -0.98 9.14 14.02
C PRO A 102 -1.50 10.46 13.42
N VAL A 103 -0.77 11.57 13.58
CA VAL A 103 -1.13 12.87 13.01
C VAL A 103 -0.46 13.05 11.65
N ASN A 104 0.83 12.78 11.56
CA ASN A 104 1.63 12.87 10.32
C ASN A 104 2.11 11.48 9.87
N TYR A 105 1.16 10.59 9.61
CA TYR A 105 1.40 9.17 9.34
C TYR A 105 2.16 8.86 8.05
N ILE A 106 2.40 9.86 7.19
CA ILE A 106 3.30 9.72 6.04
C ILE A 106 4.65 10.41 6.27
N GLY A 107 4.88 11.02 7.44
CA GLY A 107 6.11 11.76 7.72
C GLY A 107 6.33 12.92 6.76
N LEU A 108 5.27 13.63 6.37
CA LEU A 108 5.32 14.76 5.45
C LEU A 108 6.16 15.90 6.03
N ALA A 109 7.14 16.36 5.27
CA ALA A 109 7.94 17.53 5.54
C ALA A 109 7.94 18.45 4.32
N ALA A 110 8.02 19.77 4.54
CA ALA A 110 8.10 20.74 3.47
C ALA A 110 9.27 21.71 3.65
N THR A 111 9.82 22.19 2.53
CA THR A 111 10.69 23.34 2.50
C THR A 111 10.19 24.35 1.47
N ILE A 112 10.47 25.65 1.73
CA ILE A 112 10.31 26.73 0.76
C ILE A 112 11.70 27.34 0.57
N ASP A 113 12.19 27.33 -0.68
CA ASP A 113 13.55 27.79 -1.02
C ASP A 113 14.63 27.15 -0.11
N GLN A 114 14.52 25.82 0.07
CA GLN A 114 15.37 24.98 0.91
C GLN A 114 15.32 25.27 2.43
N LYS A 115 14.49 26.23 2.87
CA LYS A 115 14.29 26.49 4.30
C LYS A 115 13.13 25.67 4.83
N PRO A 116 13.24 25.06 6.03
CA PRO A 116 12.11 24.33 6.63
C PRO A 116 10.84 25.17 6.71
N ALA A 117 9.74 24.57 6.25
CA ALA A 117 8.41 25.19 6.26
C ALA A 117 7.45 24.31 7.09
N PRO A 118 7.33 24.56 8.41
CA PRO A 118 6.44 23.78 9.26
C PRO A 118 5.01 23.79 8.75
N LEU A 119 4.37 22.62 8.77
CA LEU A 119 3.01 22.39 8.30
C LEU A 119 2.05 22.28 9.50
N ALA A 120 0.89 22.89 9.41
CA ALA A 120 -0.20 22.67 10.33
C ALA A 120 -1.05 21.49 9.83
N VAL A 121 -1.10 20.38 10.59
CA VAL A 121 -1.87 19.19 10.21
C VAL A 121 -3.22 19.20 10.91
N THR A 122 -4.27 18.96 10.13
CA THR A 122 -5.64 18.75 10.60
C THR A 122 -6.16 17.42 10.14
N GLN A 123 -7.02 16.80 10.94
CA GLN A 123 -7.64 15.51 10.62
C GLN A 123 -9.10 15.50 11.06
N SER A 124 -9.93 14.81 10.28
CA SER A 124 -11.31 14.49 10.59
C SER A 124 -11.60 13.02 10.34
N ALA A 125 -12.50 12.44 11.11
CA ALA A 125 -12.93 11.05 10.99
C ALA A 125 -14.42 10.98 10.67
N PHE A 126 -14.79 10.04 9.80
CA PHE A 126 -16.17 9.90 9.29
C PHE A 126 -16.65 8.46 9.36
N VAL A 127 -17.92 8.28 9.74
CA VAL A 127 -18.67 7.03 9.59
C VAL A 127 -19.88 7.31 8.72
N ASP A 128 -20.00 6.64 7.59
CA ASP A 128 -21.10 6.83 6.64
C ASP A 128 -21.32 8.32 6.27
N GLY A 129 -20.23 9.06 6.08
CA GLY A 129 -20.24 10.49 5.75
C GLY A 129 -20.52 11.44 6.93
N LYS A 130 -20.80 10.91 8.14
CA LYS A 130 -21.01 11.70 9.34
C LYS A 130 -19.70 11.95 10.07
N ASP A 131 -19.41 13.22 10.39
CA ASP A 131 -18.22 13.59 11.18
C ASP A 131 -18.33 13.07 12.62
N VAL A 132 -17.39 12.18 13.00
CA VAL A 132 -17.28 11.57 14.33
C VAL A 132 -16.01 12.00 15.08
N THR A 133 -15.27 12.97 14.53
CA THR A 133 -13.99 13.47 15.06
C THR A 133 -14.08 13.82 16.55
N ALA A 134 -15.09 14.61 16.91
CA ALA A 134 -15.27 15.05 18.29
C ALA A 134 -15.60 13.87 19.25
N ALA A 135 -16.34 12.87 18.79
CA ALA A 135 -16.66 11.69 19.58
C ALA A 135 -15.41 10.84 19.88
N LEU A 136 -14.58 10.59 18.86
CA LEU A 136 -13.32 9.85 19.02
C LEU A 136 -12.34 10.59 19.93
N ARG A 137 -12.19 11.91 19.76
CA ARG A 137 -11.32 12.73 20.63
C ARG A 137 -11.77 12.70 22.10
N ARG A 138 -13.09 12.79 22.36
CA ARG A 138 -13.61 12.67 23.74
C ARG A 138 -13.34 11.31 24.36
N SER A 139 -13.29 10.25 23.55
CA SER A 139 -12.96 8.90 24.02
C SER A 139 -11.45 8.67 24.21
N GLY A 140 -10.60 9.67 23.90
CA GLY A 140 -9.14 9.56 23.97
C GLY A 140 -8.53 8.65 22.90
N LEU A 141 -9.31 8.24 21.88
CA LEU A 141 -8.84 7.41 20.78
C LEU A 141 -8.17 8.25 19.69
N PRO A 142 -7.05 7.78 19.12
CA PRO A 142 -6.46 8.44 17.97
C PRO A 142 -7.36 8.28 16.74
N LEU A 143 -7.39 9.28 15.86
CA LEU A 143 -8.18 9.19 14.62
C LEU A 143 -7.59 8.16 13.67
N VAL A 144 -6.25 8.12 13.54
CA VAL A 144 -5.55 7.03 12.83
C VAL A 144 -5.18 5.96 13.86
N PRO A 145 -5.79 4.76 13.81
CA PRO A 145 -5.65 3.70 14.81
C PRO A 145 -4.35 2.90 14.63
N ILE A 146 -3.22 3.56 14.80
CA ILE A 146 -1.88 2.96 14.77
C ILE A 146 -1.21 3.04 16.14
N GLY A 147 -0.12 2.29 16.33
CA GLY A 147 0.62 2.26 17.59
C GLY A 147 -0.24 1.75 18.75
N PHE A 148 -0.42 2.56 19.78
CA PHE A 148 -1.13 2.19 21.03
C PHE A 148 -2.67 2.20 20.94
N PHE A 149 -3.26 2.10 19.74
CA PHE A 149 -4.72 2.14 19.59
C PHE A 149 -5.40 1.04 20.41
N HIS A 150 -4.95 -0.20 20.27
CA HIS A 150 -5.55 -1.34 20.97
C HIS A 150 -5.37 -1.24 22.48
N ASP A 151 -4.22 -0.75 22.96
CA ASP A 151 -3.98 -0.53 24.39
C ASP A 151 -4.93 0.53 24.97
N LYS A 152 -5.12 1.64 24.24
CA LYS A 152 -6.08 2.69 24.63
C LYS A 152 -7.52 2.16 24.64
N LEU A 153 -7.90 1.36 23.65
CA LEU A 153 -9.21 0.75 23.58
C LEU A 153 -9.44 -0.25 24.73
N ALA A 154 -8.43 -1.05 25.07
CA ALA A 154 -8.46 -1.98 26.20
C ALA A 154 -8.56 -1.27 27.55
N ALA A 155 -7.93 -0.10 27.69
CA ALA A 155 -7.97 0.72 28.89
C ALA A 155 -9.33 1.39 29.16
N LEU A 156 -10.24 1.43 28.18
CA LEU A 156 -11.58 1.94 28.35
C LEU A 156 -12.41 1.01 29.27
N THR A 157 -13.34 1.59 30.04
CA THR A 157 -14.30 0.79 30.81
C THR A 157 -15.21 -0.01 29.87
N PRO A 158 -15.77 -1.15 30.31
CA PRO A 158 -16.74 -1.92 29.52
C PRO A 158 -17.89 -1.05 28.99
N ASP A 159 -18.44 -0.17 29.82
CA ASP A 159 -19.52 0.74 29.41
C ASP A 159 -19.08 1.74 28.36
N ALA A 160 -17.85 2.26 28.43
CA ALA A 160 -17.32 3.16 27.40
C ALA A 160 -17.14 2.45 26.08
N ARG A 161 -16.63 1.21 26.07
CA ARG A 161 -16.55 0.39 24.85
C ARG A 161 -17.93 0.07 24.28
N ALA A 162 -18.89 -0.33 25.14
CA ALA A 162 -20.26 -0.61 24.69
C ALA A 162 -20.93 0.60 24.05
N ARG A 163 -20.65 1.82 24.54
CA ARG A 163 -21.12 3.06 23.88
C ARG A 163 -20.51 3.23 22.50
N LEU A 164 -19.18 3.01 22.34
CA LEU A 164 -18.52 3.11 21.02
C LEU A 164 -19.09 2.09 20.02
N VAL A 165 -19.40 0.87 20.46
CA VAL A 165 -20.10 -0.14 19.64
C VAL A 165 -21.49 0.33 19.26
N LYS A 166 -22.28 0.82 20.24
CA LYS A 166 -23.63 1.34 20.01
C LYS A 166 -23.64 2.52 19.04
N ASP A 167 -22.64 3.39 19.14
CA ASP A 167 -22.48 4.57 18.26
C ASP A 167 -21.89 4.21 16.88
N GLY A 168 -21.60 2.92 16.62
CA GLY A 168 -21.07 2.42 15.35
C GLY A 168 -19.61 2.82 15.10
N LEU A 169 -18.88 3.25 16.12
CA LEU A 169 -17.49 3.68 15.98
C LEU A 169 -16.50 2.52 15.98
N ILE A 170 -16.82 1.43 16.67
CA ILE A 170 -16.05 0.19 16.66
C ILE A 170 -17.00 -1.00 16.48
N ALA A 171 -16.48 -2.11 15.97
CA ALA A 171 -17.20 -3.37 15.89
C ALA A 171 -16.34 -4.52 16.43
N GLU A 172 -16.96 -5.56 16.94
CA GLU A 172 -16.26 -6.79 17.30
C GLU A 172 -15.73 -7.46 16.03
N ASN A 173 -14.46 -7.84 16.05
CA ASN A 173 -13.74 -8.49 14.95
C ASN A 173 -13.00 -9.75 15.45
N GLY A 174 -13.76 -10.67 16.03
CA GLY A 174 -13.24 -11.91 16.56
C GLY A 174 -12.89 -11.84 18.03
N VAL A 175 -12.16 -12.85 18.51
CA VAL A 175 -11.69 -12.99 19.89
C VAL A 175 -10.19 -13.30 19.91
N ASP A 176 -9.51 -12.88 20.97
CA ASP A 176 -8.12 -13.24 21.22
C ASP A 176 -7.98 -14.71 21.71
N GLN A 177 -6.76 -15.15 21.97
CA GLN A 177 -6.48 -16.51 22.45
C GLN A 177 -7.09 -16.80 23.83
N ALA A 178 -7.41 -15.78 24.62
CA ALA A 178 -8.05 -15.88 25.91
C ALA A 178 -9.59 -15.79 25.85
N GLY A 179 -10.16 -15.62 24.64
CA GLY A 179 -11.60 -15.50 24.41
C GLY A 179 -12.14 -14.08 24.62
N HIS A 180 -11.31 -13.06 24.77
CA HIS A 180 -11.77 -11.69 24.87
C HIS A 180 -12.05 -11.10 23.49
N PRO A 181 -13.12 -10.27 23.35
CA PRO A 181 -13.46 -9.67 22.08
C PRO A 181 -12.37 -8.69 21.63
N ILE A 182 -11.97 -8.83 20.35
CA ILE A 182 -11.13 -7.88 19.62
C ILE A 182 -12.06 -6.90 18.91
N TYR A 183 -11.71 -5.61 18.94
CA TYR A 183 -12.50 -4.57 18.28
C TYR A 183 -11.71 -3.92 17.14
N ALA A 184 -12.37 -3.71 16.03
CA ALA A 184 -11.88 -2.97 14.88
C ALA A 184 -12.55 -1.59 14.78
N PRO A 185 -11.82 -0.56 14.31
CA PRO A 185 -12.40 0.74 13.99
C PRO A 185 -13.36 0.64 12.81
N ARG A 186 -14.30 1.60 12.72
CA ARG A 186 -15.33 1.64 11.68
C ARG A 186 -15.44 3.00 10.99
N TRP A 187 -14.37 3.76 10.96
CA TRP A 187 -14.36 5.10 10.37
C TRP A 187 -13.27 5.24 9.31
N SER A 188 -13.46 6.20 8.41
CA SER A 188 -12.42 6.71 7.53
C SER A 188 -11.79 7.98 8.12
N VAL A 189 -10.54 8.26 7.73
CA VAL A 189 -9.80 9.45 8.14
C VAL A 189 -9.39 10.26 6.92
N LEU A 190 -9.75 11.54 6.93
CA LEU A 190 -9.25 12.56 6.01
C LEU A 190 -8.30 13.49 6.75
N GLY A 191 -7.18 13.81 6.13
CA GLY A 191 -6.20 14.73 6.70
C GLY A 191 -5.70 15.74 5.69
N ALA A 192 -5.23 16.88 6.17
CA ALA A 192 -4.57 17.89 5.36
C ALA A 192 -3.47 18.60 6.15
N ALA A 193 -2.37 18.88 5.47
CA ALA A 193 -1.27 19.69 5.99
C ALA A 193 -1.25 21.04 5.25
N THR A 194 -1.25 22.13 5.98
CA THR A 194 -1.39 23.49 5.41
C THR A 194 -0.21 24.37 5.75
N ARG A 195 0.08 25.29 4.81
CA ARG A 195 1.08 26.35 4.98
C ARG A 195 0.70 27.60 4.21
N MET A 196 0.88 28.76 4.83
CA MET A 196 0.79 30.05 4.13
C MET A 196 1.98 30.22 3.19
N LEU A 197 1.70 30.73 1.99
CA LEU A 197 2.68 31.15 0.98
C LEU A 197 2.43 32.62 0.66
N ASP A 198 3.47 33.42 0.79
CA ASP A 198 3.48 34.84 0.45
C ASP A 198 4.55 35.06 -0.63
N LEU A 199 4.16 35.64 -1.77
CA LEU A 199 5.07 35.96 -2.88
C LEU A 199 4.89 37.41 -3.30
N ALA A 200 5.96 38.17 -3.28
CA ALA A 200 5.99 39.52 -3.84
C ALA A 200 5.82 39.52 -5.38
N PRO A 201 5.49 40.62 -6.00
CA PRO A 201 5.42 40.76 -7.46
C PRO A 201 6.71 40.26 -8.13
N GLY A 202 6.58 39.41 -9.15
CA GLY A 202 7.70 38.83 -9.89
C GLY A 202 8.52 37.79 -9.12
N GLN A 203 8.22 37.52 -7.86
CA GLN A 203 8.94 36.52 -7.05
C GLN A 203 8.56 35.09 -7.45
N SER A 204 9.52 34.17 -7.36
CA SER A 204 9.27 32.75 -7.43
C SER A 204 9.67 32.05 -6.12
N ALA A 205 9.04 30.91 -5.83
CA ALA A 205 9.41 30.03 -4.74
C ALA A 205 9.51 28.56 -5.22
N LEU A 206 10.45 27.82 -4.64
CA LEU A 206 10.57 26.38 -4.80
C LEU A 206 9.97 25.69 -3.57
N LEU A 207 8.80 25.08 -3.73
CA LEU A 207 8.19 24.22 -2.72
C LEU A 207 8.68 22.80 -2.92
N ASP A 208 9.24 22.19 -1.86
CA ASP A 208 9.68 20.77 -1.87
C ASP A 208 8.97 20.04 -0.73
N PHE A 209 8.11 19.09 -1.09
CA PHE A 209 7.42 18.19 -0.18
C PHE A 209 8.09 16.83 -0.23
N ARG A 210 8.40 16.27 0.94
CA ARG A 210 8.99 14.94 1.09
C ARG A 210 8.14 14.12 2.03
N PHE A 211 7.89 12.87 1.67
CA PHE A 211 7.07 11.97 2.47
C PHE A 211 7.52 10.53 2.29
N ARG A 212 7.15 9.69 3.25
CA ARG A 212 7.35 8.26 3.14
C ARG A 212 6.28 7.68 2.23
N SER A 213 6.69 6.81 1.33
CA SER A 213 5.78 6.13 0.42
C SER A 213 4.95 5.09 1.17
N SER A 214 3.63 5.12 1.01
CA SER A 214 2.80 3.98 1.30
C SER A 214 3.01 2.94 0.21
N VAL A 215 3.44 1.75 0.58
CA VAL A 215 3.77 0.68 -0.36
C VAL A 215 2.90 -0.53 -0.08
N GLY A 216 2.00 -0.83 -1.01
CA GLY A 216 1.27 -2.08 -1.01
C GLY A 216 2.24 -3.25 -1.18
N VAL A 217 2.07 -4.32 -0.41
CA VAL A 217 2.98 -5.47 -0.43
C VAL A 217 2.17 -6.75 -0.56
N ALA A 218 2.51 -7.56 -1.56
CA ALA A 218 2.08 -8.95 -1.62
C ALA A 218 3.32 -9.85 -1.59
N ARG A 219 3.25 -10.92 -0.80
CA ARG A 219 4.39 -11.83 -0.58
C ARG A 219 4.68 -12.76 -1.74
N ASP A 220 3.74 -12.86 -2.69
CA ASP A 220 3.87 -13.59 -3.94
C ASP A 220 3.24 -12.79 -5.07
N SER A 221 3.38 -13.26 -6.31
CA SER A 221 2.84 -12.59 -7.48
C SER A 221 2.05 -13.54 -8.36
N VAL A 222 0.83 -13.13 -8.71
CA VAL A 222 0.01 -13.82 -9.71
C VAL A 222 0.65 -13.81 -11.12
N LEU A 223 1.70 -12.99 -11.31
CA LEU A 223 2.39 -12.86 -12.60
C LEU A 223 3.43 -13.97 -12.82
N ARG A 224 3.75 -14.78 -11.82
CA ARG A 224 4.64 -15.94 -12.00
C ARG A 224 3.89 -17.20 -12.46
N GLU A 225 4.56 -18.09 -13.18
CA GLU A 225 4.04 -19.44 -13.42
C GLU A 225 4.13 -20.31 -12.16
N PRO A 226 3.17 -21.22 -11.91
CA PRO A 226 1.99 -21.51 -12.76
C PRO A 226 0.76 -20.61 -12.48
N LEU A 227 0.84 -19.65 -11.53
CA LEU A 227 -0.31 -18.80 -11.16
C LEU A 227 -0.83 -18.00 -12.35
N ARG A 228 0.07 -17.47 -13.18
CA ARG A 228 -0.27 -16.67 -14.36
C ARG A 228 -1.10 -17.42 -15.40
N SER A 229 -0.95 -18.74 -15.49
CA SER A 229 -1.68 -19.60 -16.42
C SER A 229 -2.93 -20.23 -15.80
N SER A 230 -3.23 -19.96 -14.52
CA SER A 230 -4.43 -20.44 -13.83
C SER A 230 -5.67 -19.73 -14.39
N LYS A 231 -6.72 -20.52 -14.68
CA LYS A 231 -8.00 -19.96 -15.14
C LYS A 231 -8.70 -19.15 -14.05
N GLU A 232 -8.54 -19.55 -12.80
CA GLU A 232 -9.14 -18.91 -11.63
C GLU A 232 -8.56 -17.50 -11.39
N LEU A 233 -7.29 -17.30 -11.79
CA LEU A 233 -6.58 -16.03 -11.62
C LEU A 233 -6.54 -15.18 -12.90
N ALA A 234 -7.13 -15.65 -14.01
CA ALA A 234 -7.05 -14.97 -15.31
C ALA A 234 -7.52 -13.50 -15.25
N ALA A 235 -8.64 -13.24 -14.56
CA ALA A 235 -9.16 -11.88 -14.41
C ALA A 235 -8.20 -10.98 -13.61
N GLU A 236 -7.56 -11.51 -12.57
CA GLU A 236 -6.57 -10.76 -11.78
C GLU A 236 -5.31 -10.46 -12.59
N VAL A 237 -4.82 -11.44 -13.35
CA VAL A 237 -3.66 -11.27 -14.23
C VAL A 237 -3.92 -10.19 -15.27
N GLU A 238 -5.09 -10.19 -15.92
CA GLU A 238 -5.44 -9.16 -16.92
C GLU A 238 -5.61 -7.78 -16.27
N ARG A 239 -6.19 -7.70 -15.08
CA ARG A 239 -6.23 -6.46 -14.33
C ARG A 239 -4.83 -5.92 -14.03
N ARG A 240 -3.89 -6.78 -13.56
CA ARG A 240 -2.49 -6.37 -13.35
C ARG A 240 -1.82 -5.91 -14.62
N ARG A 241 -2.06 -6.59 -15.75
CA ARG A 241 -1.53 -6.17 -17.06
C ARG A 241 -2.02 -4.78 -17.44
N ALA A 242 -3.32 -4.52 -17.28
CA ALA A 242 -3.91 -3.23 -17.60
C ALA A 242 -3.42 -2.11 -16.65
N ASP A 243 -3.46 -2.36 -15.34
CA ASP A 243 -3.13 -1.36 -14.32
C ASP A 243 -1.67 -0.89 -14.39
N TYR A 244 -0.75 -1.76 -14.81
CA TYR A 244 0.68 -1.49 -14.82
C TYR A 244 1.32 -1.52 -16.21
N CYS A 245 0.53 -1.66 -17.28
CA CYS A 245 1.01 -1.76 -18.67
C CYS A 245 2.11 -2.82 -18.86
N LEU A 246 1.86 -4.04 -18.35
CA LEU A 246 2.85 -5.11 -18.38
C LEU A 246 3.06 -5.62 -19.79
N ASP A 247 4.27 -5.54 -20.28
CA ASP A 247 4.68 -6.05 -21.58
C ASP A 247 5.30 -7.47 -21.51
N ARG A 248 5.61 -8.02 -22.67
CA ARG A 248 6.25 -9.35 -22.76
C ARG A 248 7.64 -9.37 -22.12
N ALA A 249 8.37 -8.26 -22.19
CA ALA A 249 9.72 -8.17 -21.65
C ALA A 249 9.68 -8.19 -20.11
N PHE A 250 8.69 -7.52 -19.50
CA PHE A 250 8.47 -7.59 -18.05
C PHE A 250 8.17 -9.03 -17.61
N LEU A 251 7.23 -9.73 -18.28
CA LEU A 251 6.86 -11.11 -17.94
C LEU A 251 8.03 -12.09 -18.12
N ALA A 252 8.81 -11.96 -19.20
CA ALA A 252 10.04 -12.73 -19.37
C ALA A 252 11.07 -12.45 -18.25
N GLY A 253 11.13 -11.22 -17.75
CA GLY A 253 11.92 -10.86 -16.58
C GLY A 253 11.45 -11.58 -15.31
N VAL A 254 10.14 -11.71 -15.11
CA VAL A 254 9.55 -12.48 -14.00
C VAL A 254 9.98 -13.95 -14.09
N ASP A 255 9.83 -14.57 -15.27
CA ASP A 255 10.20 -15.98 -15.49
C ASP A 255 11.68 -16.24 -15.23
N LYS A 256 12.56 -15.34 -15.69
CA LYS A 256 13.99 -15.40 -15.43
C LYS A 256 14.30 -15.31 -13.93
N MET A 257 13.58 -14.44 -13.21
CA MET A 257 13.75 -14.25 -11.77
C MET A 257 13.35 -15.51 -10.98
N VAL A 258 12.21 -16.12 -11.35
CA VAL A 258 11.73 -17.39 -10.78
C VAL A 258 12.73 -18.51 -11.01
N SER A 259 13.19 -18.68 -12.26
CA SER A 259 14.18 -19.71 -12.62
C SER A 259 15.51 -19.54 -11.86
N ALA A 260 16.00 -18.29 -11.73
CA ALA A 260 17.20 -18.01 -10.96
C ALA A 260 17.03 -18.26 -9.46
N ALA A 261 15.85 -18.05 -8.89
CA ALA A 261 15.54 -18.37 -7.49
C ALA A 261 15.50 -19.90 -7.28
N ALA A 262 14.92 -20.66 -8.21
CA ALA A 262 14.89 -22.13 -8.17
C ALA A 262 16.30 -22.70 -8.23
N ALA A 263 17.15 -22.24 -9.17
CA ALA A 263 18.53 -22.69 -9.31
C ALA A 263 19.37 -22.45 -8.03
N ARG A 264 19.20 -21.27 -7.40
CA ARG A 264 19.89 -20.97 -6.14
C ARG A 264 19.50 -21.91 -5.00
N ARG A 265 18.23 -22.32 -4.93
CA ARG A 265 17.76 -23.27 -3.91
C ARG A 265 18.31 -24.65 -4.13
N SER A 266 18.29 -25.15 -5.37
CA SER A 266 18.89 -26.47 -5.70
C SER A 266 20.36 -26.50 -5.30
N ALA A 267 21.14 -25.48 -5.66
CA ALA A 267 22.54 -25.36 -5.26
C ALA A 267 22.74 -25.30 -3.73
N ALA A 268 21.85 -24.58 -3.01
CA ALA A 268 21.91 -24.52 -1.55
C ALA A 268 21.52 -25.84 -0.89
N GLN A 269 20.59 -26.59 -1.47
CA GLN A 269 20.22 -27.94 -1.01
C GLN A 269 21.35 -28.95 -1.26
N GLU A 270 22.00 -28.89 -2.42
CA GLU A 270 23.18 -29.71 -2.73
C GLU A 270 24.34 -29.38 -1.79
N ALA A 271 24.59 -28.10 -1.50
CA ALA A 271 25.64 -27.69 -0.57
C ALA A 271 25.34 -28.08 0.89
N ALA A 272 24.07 -28.16 1.27
CA ALA A 272 23.64 -28.59 2.60
C ALA A 272 23.61 -30.14 2.74
N ALA A 273 23.60 -30.86 1.64
CA ALA A 273 23.78 -32.31 1.59
C ALA A 273 25.29 -32.62 1.60
N LEU A 274 26.00 -32.26 2.68
CA LEU A 274 27.37 -32.72 2.89
C LEU A 274 27.40 -34.26 2.85
N PRO A 275 28.46 -34.88 2.23
CA PRO A 275 28.63 -36.30 2.28
C PRO A 275 28.67 -36.73 3.76
N PRO A 276 28.09 -37.88 4.11
CA PRO A 276 28.16 -38.36 5.47
C PRO A 276 29.65 -38.61 5.79
N ASP A 277 30.22 -37.77 6.64
CA ASP A 277 31.45 -38.13 7.30
C ASP A 277 31.20 -39.46 7.99
N GLU A 278 32.12 -40.39 7.77
CA GLU A 278 32.06 -41.76 8.24
C GLU A 278 31.63 -41.83 9.69
N ALA A 279 30.45 -42.32 9.86
CA ALA A 279 29.90 -43.07 10.97
C ALA A 279 30.61 -42.95 12.33
N ILE A 280 29.95 -42.34 13.24
CA ILE A 280 29.82 -42.92 14.56
C ILE A 280 28.37 -43.38 14.72
N ALA A 281 28.17 -44.66 14.58
CA ALA A 281 26.95 -45.37 14.92
C ALA A 281 26.64 -45.12 16.40
N ALA A 282 25.65 -44.33 16.67
CA ALA A 282 24.99 -44.27 17.95
C ALA A 282 23.49 -44.26 17.70
N ASP A 283 22.88 -45.28 18.21
CA ASP A 283 21.46 -45.58 18.28
C ASP A 283 20.70 -44.39 18.86
N ALA A 284 20.24 -43.47 17.99
CA ALA A 284 19.38 -42.36 18.36
C ALA A 284 17.98 -42.65 17.79
N PRO A 285 16.91 -42.50 18.58
CA PRO A 285 15.56 -42.75 18.12
C PRO A 285 15.27 -41.80 16.95
N LYS A 286 14.80 -42.37 15.83
CA LYS A 286 14.36 -41.64 14.65
C LYS A 286 13.33 -40.61 15.07
N LYS A 287 13.74 -39.33 15.13
CA LYS A 287 12.79 -38.23 15.20
C LYS A 287 11.81 -38.38 14.03
N PRO A 288 10.49 -38.22 14.27
CA PRO A 288 9.53 -38.24 13.17
C PRO A 288 9.98 -37.24 12.15
N GLN A 289 10.19 -37.68 10.92
CA GLN A 289 10.46 -36.80 9.80
C GLN A 289 9.29 -35.84 9.73
N PRO A 290 9.53 -34.51 9.64
CA PRO A 290 8.46 -33.59 9.41
C PRO A 290 7.74 -34.04 8.16
N VAL A 291 6.41 -34.22 8.28
CA VAL A 291 5.51 -34.66 7.22
C VAL A 291 5.92 -33.93 5.95
N ALA A 292 6.48 -34.65 5.01
CA ALA A 292 7.01 -34.13 3.77
C ALA A 292 5.87 -33.42 3.06
N ARG A 293 6.05 -32.17 2.90
CA ARG A 293 5.32 -31.14 2.28
C ARG A 293 4.48 -31.62 1.11
N ILE A 294 3.17 -31.62 1.32
CA ILE A 294 2.18 -32.00 0.31
C ILE A 294 2.15 -30.98 -0.86
N PHE A 295 2.85 -29.86 -0.74
CA PHE A 295 2.97 -28.83 -1.78
C PHE A 295 4.46 -28.48 -2.04
N PRO A 296 5.17 -29.25 -2.88
CA PRO A 296 6.54 -28.90 -3.27
C PRO A 296 6.62 -27.55 -4.02
N GLU A 297 5.52 -27.08 -4.58
CA GLU A 297 5.44 -25.84 -5.36
C GLU A 297 5.27 -24.56 -4.51
N ALA A 298 4.77 -24.67 -3.29
CA ALA A 298 4.54 -23.51 -2.40
C ALA A 298 5.84 -22.77 -1.98
N ASN A 299 7.01 -23.35 -2.28
CA ASN A 299 8.32 -22.74 -1.97
C ASN A 299 9.05 -22.15 -3.17
N VAL A 300 8.40 -22.01 -4.33
CA VAL A 300 9.12 -21.82 -5.59
C VAL A 300 9.66 -20.42 -5.81
N ALA A 301 9.05 -19.40 -5.33
CA ALA A 301 9.63 -18.05 -5.48
C ALA A 301 9.17 -17.15 -4.36
N GLU A 302 10.11 -16.71 -3.56
CA GLU A 302 9.89 -15.58 -2.66
C GLU A 302 9.95 -14.27 -3.49
N LEU A 303 9.04 -14.13 -4.45
CA LEU A 303 8.82 -12.89 -5.14
C LEU A 303 7.92 -12.01 -4.28
N GLN A 304 8.26 -10.76 -4.22
CA GLN A 304 7.47 -9.76 -3.53
C GLN A 304 7.03 -8.69 -4.52
N GLU A 305 5.72 -8.49 -4.61
CA GLU A 305 5.16 -7.30 -5.25
C GLU A 305 5.18 -6.14 -4.29
N ARG A 306 5.54 -4.96 -4.80
CA ARG A 306 5.40 -3.68 -4.13
C ARG A 306 4.70 -2.72 -5.06
N ARG A 307 3.66 -2.08 -4.57
CA ARG A 307 2.81 -1.18 -5.34
C ARG A 307 2.85 0.21 -4.74
N ILE A 308 2.92 1.21 -5.60
CA ILE A 308 2.87 2.62 -5.23
C ILE A 308 1.82 3.27 -6.10
N SER A 309 0.90 4.04 -5.52
CA SER A 309 -0.14 4.74 -6.24
C SER A 309 -0.07 6.24 -5.96
N PHE A 310 -0.09 7.04 -7.03
CA PHE A 310 -0.09 8.50 -6.96
C PHE A 310 -1.13 9.07 -7.92
N ASP A 311 -2.09 9.84 -7.40
CA ASP A 311 -3.07 10.53 -8.23
C ASP A 311 -2.48 11.86 -8.74
N LEU A 312 -2.16 11.88 -10.03
CA LEU A 312 -1.62 13.05 -10.72
C LEU A 312 -2.70 14.10 -10.98
N GLY A 313 -3.96 13.67 -11.10
CA GLY A 313 -5.08 14.55 -11.46
C GLY A 313 -5.68 15.27 -10.27
N ALA A 314 -5.64 14.67 -9.09
CA ALA A 314 -6.22 15.28 -7.89
C ALA A 314 -5.41 16.50 -7.46
N GLY A 315 -6.07 17.66 -7.35
CA GLY A 315 -5.46 18.94 -6.98
C GLY A 315 -4.55 19.53 -8.07
N ALA A 316 -4.49 18.94 -9.27
CA ALA A 316 -3.67 19.42 -10.37
C ALA A 316 -4.05 20.84 -10.81
N PRO A 317 -3.10 21.63 -11.38
CA PRO A 317 -3.40 22.96 -11.89
C PRO A 317 -4.31 22.86 -13.12
N ALA A 318 -5.21 23.84 -13.30
CA ALA A 318 -6.06 23.94 -14.48
C ALA A 318 -5.23 24.25 -15.74
N ALA A 319 -4.18 25.07 -15.57
CA ALA A 319 -3.23 25.36 -16.64
C ALA A 319 -2.19 24.24 -16.78
N PRO A 320 -1.70 23.97 -18.00
CA PRO A 320 -0.59 23.02 -18.19
C PRO A 320 0.67 23.46 -17.45
N VAL A 321 1.36 22.50 -16.83
CA VAL A 321 2.68 22.72 -16.22
C VAL A 321 3.71 22.81 -17.32
N ARG A 322 4.43 23.95 -17.41
CA ARG A 322 5.41 24.17 -18.51
C ARG A 322 6.51 23.13 -18.56
N GLN A 323 6.98 22.68 -17.40
CA GLN A 323 8.02 21.68 -17.30
C GLN A 323 7.62 20.61 -16.27
N PHE A 324 7.39 19.42 -16.74
CA PHE A 324 7.09 18.26 -15.90
C PHE A 324 8.25 17.26 -15.94
N ARG A 325 8.58 16.73 -14.79
CA ARG A 325 9.56 15.66 -14.64
C ARG A 325 9.03 14.61 -13.66
N LEU A 326 8.99 13.37 -14.10
CA LEU A 326 8.74 12.21 -13.24
C LEU A 326 9.99 11.36 -13.15
N VAL A 327 10.33 10.93 -11.94
CA VAL A 327 11.35 9.91 -11.68
C VAL A 327 10.73 8.78 -10.89
N VAL A 328 10.90 7.56 -11.36
CA VAL A 328 10.51 6.35 -10.63
C VAL A 328 11.77 5.57 -10.28
N ASP A 329 12.03 5.42 -8.97
CA ASP A 329 13.19 4.66 -8.46
C ASP A 329 12.73 3.31 -7.88
N LYS A 330 13.13 2.23 -8.53
CA LYS A 330 12.84 0.86 -8.09
C LYS A 330 13.66 0.40 -6.88
N GLY A 331 14.60 1.20 -6.42
CA GLY A 331 15.43 1.02 -5.22
C GLY A 331 16.56 0.00 -5.37
N LYS A 332 16.31 -1.16 -5.99
CA LYS A 332 17.33 -2.21 -6.22
C LYS A 332 17.45 -2.53 -7.71
N PRO A 333 18.67 -2.71 -8.25
CA PRO A 333 18.87 -3.07 -9.66
C PRO A 333 18.17 -4.37 -10.06
N THR A 334 18.04 -5.30 -9.13
CA THR A 334 17.42 -6.62 -9.33
C THR A 334 15.89 -6.59 -9.43
N ARG A 335 15.24 -5.50 -9.04
CA ARG A 335 13.79 -5.37 -9.18
C ARG A 335 13.39 -5.02 -10.61
N LEU A 336 12.29 -5.59 -11.05
CA LEU A 336 11.54 -5.14 -12.22
C LEU A 336 10.66 -3.95 -11.83
N VAL A 337 10.37 -3.08 -12.78
CA VAL A 337 9.43 -1.97 -12.61
C VAL A 337 8.57 -1.85 -13.83
N SER A 338 7.27 -1.60 -13.64
CA SER A 338 6.33 -1.28 -14.71
C SER A 338 5.29 -0.26 -14.26
N PHE A 339 4.89 0.62 -15.15
CA PHE A 339 3.85 1.63 -15.00
C PHE A 339 3.44 2.19 -16.35
N CYS A 340 2.22 2.73 -16.44
CA CYS A 340 1.63 3.20 -17.71
C CYS A 340 2.07 4.63 -18.05
N LEU A 341 3.25 4.79 -18.66
CA LEU A 341 3.71 6.05 -19.23
C LEU A 341 4.61 5.78 -20.46
N ALA A 342 4.57 6.70 -21.41
CA ALA A 342 5.44 6.68 -22.60
C ALA A 342 6.76 7.45 -22.35
N ASP A 343 7.69 7.36 -23.28
CA ASP A 343 8.94 8.15 -23.37
C ASP A 343 9.85 8.03 -22.14
N LEU A 344 9.87 6.85 -21.53
CA LEU A 344 10.70 6.55 -20.37
C LEU A 344 12.17 6.39 -20.75
N LYS A 345 13.04 7.11 -20.04
CA LYS A 345 14.51 6.96 -20.14
C LYS A 345 15.06 6.37 -18.86
N LYS A 346 15.86 5.33 -19.00
CA LYS A 346 16.64 4.81 -17.87
C LYS A 346 17.80 5.77 -17.58
N ILE A 347 17.81 6.39 -16.40
CA ILE A 347 18.83 7.36 -15.99
C ILE A 347 19.85 6.81 -14.98
N SER A 348 19.54 5.65 -14.36
CA SER A 348 20.45 4.92 -13.48
C SER A 348 20.11 3.42 -13.46
N PRO A 349 20.88 2.55 -12.80
CA PRO A 349 20.50 1.14 -12.63
C PRO A 349 19.14 0.93 -11.97
N THR A 350 18.65 1.90 -11.18
CA THR A 350 17.39 1.81 -10.44
C THR A 350 16.33 2.83 -10.85
N ALA A 351 16.69 3.90 -11.58
CA ALA A 351 15.79 5.00 -11.84
C ALA A 351 15.44 5.17 -13.33
N PHE A 352 14.18 5.50 -13.55
CA PHE A 352 13.59 5.83 -14.85
C PHE A 352 13.00 7.23 -14.80
N GLU A 353 13.16 7.99 -15.87
CA GLU A 353 12.71 9.37 -15.99
C GLU A 353 11.79 9.55 -17.16
N MET A 354 10.77 10.38 -16.99
CA MET A 354 9.95 10.95 -18.05
C MET A 354 9.97 12.47 -17.91
N ARG A 355 10.07 13.20 -19.05
CA ARG A 355 9.99 14.66 -19.11
C ARG A 355 8.95 15.06 -20.16
N ALA A 356 8.16 16.07 -19.83
CA ALA A 356 7.20 16.64 -20.76
C ALA A 356 7.16 18.16 -20.62
N ALA A 357 6.91 18.85 -21.74
CA ALA A 357 6.55 20.25 -21.74
C ALA A 357 5.02 20.39 -21.84
N ASP A 358 4.50 21.47 -21.27
CA ASP A 358 3.06 21.79 -21.28
C ASP A 358 2.18 20.60 -20.84
N PHE A 359 2.62 19.92 -19.80
CA PHE A 359 2.01 18.69 -19.31
C PHE A 359 0.74 18.99 -18.49
N ARG A 360 -0.32 18.25 -18.77
CA ARG A 360 -1.54 18.23 -17.94
C ARG A 360 -1.52 16.99 -17.05
N PRO A 361 -1.25 17.12 -15.74
CA PRO A 361 -1.30 15.99 -14.83
C PRO A 361 -2.73 15.45 -14.77
N THR A 362 -2.92 14.18 -15.08
CA THR A 362 -4.24 13.52 -15.04
C THR A 362 -4.11 12.07 -14.64
N GLY A 363 -5.16 11.55 -13.98
CA GLY A 363 -5.31 10.13 -13.70
C GLY A 363 -4.40 9.60 -12.60
N LEU A 364 -4.58 8.33 -12.33
CA LEU A 364 -3.88 7.59 -11.28
C LEU A 364 -2.65 6.88 -11.87
N LEU A 365 -1.47 7.29 -11.44
CA LEU A 365 -0.21 6.60 -11.74
C LEU A 365 -0.02 5.45 -10.76
N ARG A 366 -0.02 4.22 -11.28
CA ARG A 366 0.29 3.00 -10.54
C ARG A 366 1.66 2.48 -10.94
N VAL A 367 2.50 2.23 -9.95
CA VAL A 367 3.86 1.66 -10.14
C VAL A 367 3.92 0.29 -9.51
N LEU A 368 4.27 -0.71 -10.29
CA LEU A 368 4.56 -2.07 -9.82
C LEU A 368 6.08 -2.27 -9.75
N LEU A 369 6.56 -2.67 -8.60
CA LEU A 369 7.93 -3.13 -8.37
C LEU A 369 7.86 -4.62 -8.02
N LEU A 370 8.58 -5.46 -8.74
CA LEU A 370 8.62 -6.89 -8.49
C LEU A 370 10.08 -7.33 -8.29
N GLY A 371 10.34 -8.10 -7.26
CA GLY A 371 11.68 -8.58 -6.97
C GLY A 371 11.72 -9.67 -5.93
N PRO A 372 12.91 -10.20 -5.62
CA PRO A 372 13.09 -11.08 -4.48
C PRO A 372 12.65 -10.36 -3.19
N LYS A 373 12.19 -11.16 -2.22
CA LYS A 373 11.94 -10.67 -0.85
C LYS A 373 13.24 -10.08 -0.29
N ASP A 374 13.12 -8.92 0.35
CA ASP A 374 14.26 -8.22 0.97
C ASP A 374 14.78 -8.93 2.21
#